data_639d55aa883d528962f1ccae24ab2cc3
#
_entry.id   639d55aa883d528962f1ccae24ab2cc3
#
_cell.length_a   1.000
_cell.length_b   1.000
_cell.length_c   1.000
_cell.angle_alpha   90.00
_cell.angle_beta   90.00
_cell.angle_gamma   90.00
#
_symmetry.space_group_name_H-M   'P 1'
#
loop_
_entity.id
_entity.type
_entity.pdbx_description
1 polymer ?
#
loop_
_entity_poly.entity_id
_entity_poly.type
_entity_poly.pdbx_seq_one_letter_code
_entity_poly.pdbx_strand_id
1 'polypeptide(L)'
;MDDLLIDYTQVLKAVVRYRDLASVKPFRNWMKYPITAALSVRGCRYNCTTCGGSACTFRNIHGRAHPAYRSPEKLAQDIRRIGEFSEGPVFVLGDIRQPGEDYTNRFLDAISGWKKPVFIELFDSAPREFFQKVARALPNFTLEISMESHDEKVRRFFGRPYSDQDIRNTMDYALEAGVKRLDLFFMVGLKEQTYDSVMGTVEFSRRLLARYSAQGEKRVITFISPLAPFLDHGSRAFEEPEKNGYRLFCRTLADHRQALLAPSWKYVLNYETVWMNRDQIVDATYEAGRRMNLIKGEYGVIEPEVAEATDRRITIARGLIIEIDRIVRTTPDLDERRRLLNGLKTHVDDANLSTVCDKRELEVVMRGMSINMLQAAAMVVSDWWKDKMG
;
A
#
# COMPACT_ATOMS: atom_id res chain seq x y z
N MET A 1 -0.13 22.44 8.59
CA MET A 1 -0.05 21.64 7.34
C MET A 1 -0.50 22.45 6.11
N ASP A 2 -1.31 23.48 6.27
CA ASP A 2 -1.92 24.19 5.14
C ASP A 2 -0.99 25.13 4.37
N ASP A 3 0.14 25.51 4.97
CA ASP A 3 1.17 26.33 4.33
C ASP A 3 2.05 25.54 3.36
N LEU A 4 1.97 24.20 3.41
CA LEU A 4 2.68 23.33 2.48
C LEU A 4 1.85 23.19 1.19
N LEU A 5 2.43 23.55 0.06
CA LEU A 5 1.82 23.33 -1.25
C LEU A 5 2.44 22.10 -1.91
N ILE A 6 1.60 21.27 -2.53
CA ILE A 6 2.11 20.24 -3.44
C ILE A 6 2.67 20.97 -4.66
N ASP A 7 3.98 20.88 -4.85
CA ASP A 7 4.68 21.49 -5.98
C ASP A 7 5.66 20.48 -6.59
N TYR A 8 5.33 20.01 -7.77
CA TYR A 8 6.19 19.09 -8.54
C TYR A 8 7.28 19.81 -9.34
N THR A 9 7.31 21.16 -9.34
CA THR A 9 8.27 21.96 -10.11
C THR A 9 9.70 21.59 -9.73
N GLN A 10 9.99 21.44 -8.45
CA GLN A 10 11.32 21.07 -7.97
C GLN A 10 11.76 19.68 -8.47
N VAL A 11 10.84 18.72 -8.48
CA VAL A 11 11.10 17.38 -9.03
C VAL A 11 11.39 17.47 -10.52
N LEU A 12 10.58 18.22 -11.28
CA LEU A 12 10.77 18.43 -12.71
C LEU A 12 12.11 19.15 -13.02
N LYS A 13 12.46 20.17 -12.23
CA LYS A 13 13.77 20.85 -12.33
C LYS A 13 14.92 19.90 -12.12
N ALA A 14 14.84 19.04 -11.10
CA ALA A 14 15.86 18.03 -10.82
C ALA A 14 16.00 17.05 -11.99
N VAL A 15 14.87 16.56 -12.54
CA VAL A 15 14.86 15.67 -13.71
C VAL A 15 15.56 16.33 -14.89
N VAL A 16 15.22 17.58 -15.22
CA VAL A 16 15.83 18.32 -16.34
C VAL A 16 17.31 18.58 -16.08
N ARG A 17 17.66 19.06 -14.88
CA ARG A 17 19.04 19.41 -14.51
C ARG A 17 19.98 18.21 -14.55
N TYR A 18 19.55 17.09 -13.99
CA TYR A 18 20.38 15.89 -13.85
C TYR A 18 20.15 14.86 -14.95
N ARG A 19 19.18 15.11 -15.85
CA ARG A 19 18.77 14.17 -16.91
C ARG A 19 18.44 12.78 -16.38
N ASP A 20 17.92 12.72 -15.15
CA ASP A 20 17.62 11.50 -14.43
C ASP A 20 16.14 11.41 -14.03
N LEU A 21 15.35 10.84 -14.95
CA LEU A 21 13.95 10.51 -14.69
C LEU A 21 13.83 9.21 -13.89
N ALA A 22 14.83 8.33 -13.95
CA ALA A 22 14.74 7.01 -13.32
C ALA A 22 14.69 7.11 -11.80
N SER A 23 15.53 7.96 -11.20
CA SER A 23 15.65 8.11 -9.74
C SER A 23 14.46 8.80 -9.08
N VAL A 24 13.62 9.53 -9.83
CA VAL A 24 12.45 10.21 -9.26
C VAL A 24 11.15 9.41 -9.39
N LYS A 25 11.17 8.33 -10.17
CA LYS A 25 9.99 7.46 -10.31
C LYS A 25 9.87 6.56 -9.08
N PRO A 26 8.69 6.49 -8.44
CA PRO A 26 8.46 5.58 -7.33
C PRO A 26 8.69 4.10 -7.69
N PHE A 27 8.39 3.73 -8.94
CA PHE A 27 8.66 2.40 -9.50
C PHE A 27 8.82 2.46 -11.03
N ARG A 28 9.42 1.43 -11.63
CA ARG A 28 9.82 1.44 -13.05
C ARG A 28 8.69 1.81 -14.01
N ASN A 29 7.50 1.27 -13.80
CA ASN A 29 6.35 1.47 -14.69
C ASN A 29 5.45 2.64 -14.28
N TRP A 30 5.87 3.48 -13.32
CA TRP A 30 5.06 4.57 -12.79
C TRP A 30 4.51 5.51 -13.88
N MET A 31 5.30 5.83 -14.90
CA MET A 31 4.83 6.67 -16.01
C MET A 31 3.64 6.08 -16.78
N LYS A 32 3.47 4.77 -16.73
CA LYS A 32 2.31 4.08 -17.35
C LYS A 32 1.08 4.11 -16.43
N TYR A 33 1.30 4.18 -15.11
CA TYR A 33 0.29 4.25 -14.06
C TYR A 33 0.72 5.19 -12.96
N PRO A 34 0.66 6.50 -13.18
CA PRO A 34 1.13 7.46 -12.20
C PRO A 34 0.14 7.53 -11.03
N ILE A 35 0.25 6.59 -10.11
CA ILE A 35 -0.42 6.69 -8.81
C ILE A 35 0.26 7.82 -8.06
N THR A 36 -0.53 8.78 -7.63
CA THR A 36 -0.11 9.92 -6.82
C THR A 36 -0.79 9.90 -5.47
N ALA A 37 -0.32 10.70 -4.51
CA ALA A 37 -0.91 10.74 -3.18
C ALA A 37 -1.13 12.17 -2.70
N ALA A 38 -2.25 12.38 -2.00
CA ALA A 38 -2.55 13.57 -1.25
C ALA A 38 -2.64 13.23 0.24
N LEU A 39 -1.86 13.92 1.08
CA LEU A 39 -1.81 13.68 2.52
C LEU A 39 -2.94 14.44 3.23
N SER A 40 -3.91 13.73 3.77
CA SER A 40 -4.99 14.32 4.57
C SER A 40 -4.57 14.62 6.01
N VAL A 41 -3.58 13.86 6.52
CA VAL A 41 -3.21 13.89 7.93
C VAL A 41 -1.73 13.59 8.14
N ARG A 42 -1.16 14.15 9.18
CA ARG A 42 0.12 13.77 9.76
C ARG A 42 -0.11 13.22 11.16
N GLY A 43 0.14 11.93 11.34
CA GLY A 43 -0.25 11.14 12.51
C GLY A 43 -1.61 10.50 12.33
N CYS A 44 -2.08 9.79 13.34
CA CYS A 44 -3.33 9.06 13.30
C CYS A 44 -3.97 9.06 14.69
N ARG A 45 -5.31 8.98 14.76
CA ARG A 45 -6.03 8.80 16.04
C ARG A 45 -6.01 7.35 16.53
N TYR A 46 -5.73 6.40 15.64
CA TYR A 46 -5.67 4.98 15.95
C TYR A 46 -4.32 4.57 16.55
N ASN A 47 -4.31 3.45 17.27
CA ASN A 47 -3.13 2.89 17.95
C ASN A 47 -2.73 1.52 17.39
N CYS A 48 -2.65 1.41 16.06
CA CYS A 48 -2.18 0.19 15.43
C CYS A 48 -0.80 -0.20 15.95
N THR A 49 -0.66 -1.47 16.35
CA THR A 49 0.47 -1.95 17.17
C THR A 49 1.83 -1.77 16.48
N THR A 50 1.89 -1.91 15.16
CA THR A 50 3.14 -1.88 14.38
C THR A 50 3.37 -0.55 13.65
N CYS A 51 2.43 0.42 13.77
CA CYS A 51 2.44 1.63 12.96
C CYS A 51 3.17 2.79 13.64
N GLY A 52 4.19 3.34 12.97
CA GLY A 52 4.92 4.54 13.38
C GLY A 52 4.13 5.84 13.24
N GLY A 53 2.97 5.81 12.54
CA GLY A 53 2.02 6.91 12.47
C GLY A 53 0.96 6.91 13.57
N SER A 54 0.95 5.91 14.47
CA SER A 54 -0.06 5.74 15.51
C SER A 54 -0.08 6.89 16.53
N ALA A 55 -1.24 7.07 17.20
CA ALA A 55 -1.37 8.08 18.26
C ALA A 55 -0.34 7.88 19.39
N CYS A 56 0.01 6.62 19.68
CA CYS A 56 1.04 6.29 20.67
C CYS A 56 2.40 6.81 20.25
N THR A 57 2.83 6.51 19.03
CA THR A 57 4.11 6.97 18.47
C THR A 57 4.18 8.50 18.43
N PHE A 58 3.12 9.14 17.94
CA PHE A 58 3.08 10.60 17.84
C PHE A 58 3.18 11.28 19.21
N ARG A 59 2.58 10.72 20.23
CA ARG A 59 2.68 11.23 21.61
C ARG A 59 4.09 11.03 22.17
N ASN A 60 4.61 9.79 22.07
CA ASN A 60 5.82 9.39 22.79
C ASN A 60 7.10 9.87 22.09
N ILE A 61 7.13 9.85 20.75
CA ILE A 61 8.33 10.18 19.97
C ILE A 61 8.29 11.63 19.47
N HIS A 62 7.12 12.11 19.03
CA HIS A 62 7.01 13.44 18.43
C HIS A 62 6.43 14.50 19.37
N GLY A 63 6.08 14.15 20.62
CA GLY A 63 5.51 15.08 21.61
C GLY A 63 4.15 15.67 21.17
N ARG A 64 3.40 14.99 20.31
CA ARG A 64 2.14 15.48 19.76
C ARG A 64 0.96 14.67 20.31
N ALA A 65 0.07 15.35 21.04
CA ALA A 65 -1.13 14.73 21.59
C ALA A 65 -2.19 14.39 20.53
N HIS A 66 -2.24 15.17 19.44
CA HIS A 66 -3.25 15.03 18.38
C HIS A 66 -2.63 15.00 16.99
N PRO A 67 -3.26 14.28 16.02
CA PRO A 67 -2.89 14.38 14.62
C PRO A 67 -3.06 15.80 14.08
N ALA A 68 -2.25 16.18 13.10
CA ALA A 68 -2.41 17.43 12.36
C ALA A 68 -3.08 17.13 11.02
N TYR A 69 -4.28 17.65 10.83
CA TYR A 69 -5.05 17.48 9.59
C TYR A 69 -4.79 18.62 8.63
N ARG A 70 -4.77 18.31 7.35
CA ARG A 70 -4.86 19.31 6.30
C ARG A 70 -6.28 19.84 6.26
N SER A 71 -6.48 21.16 6.05
CA SER A 71 -7.85 21.65 5.94
C SER A 71 -8.57 21.02 4.73
N PRO A 72 -9.88 20.79 4.82
CA PRO A 72 -10.63 20.13 3.77
C PRO A 72 -10.46 20.77 2.38
N GLU A 73 -10.49 22.10 2.35
CA GLU A 73 -10.39 22.89 1.11
C GLU A 73 -8.98 22.80 0.51
N LYS A 74 -7.93 22.78 1.36
CA LYS A 74 -6.56 22.59 0.90
C LYS A 74 -6.30 21.19 0.38
N LEU A 75 -6.87 20.17 1.03
CA LEU A 75 -6.79 18.80 0.53
C LEU A 75 -7.45 18.68 -0.85
N ALA A 76 -8.64 19.26 -1.04
CA ALA A 76 -9.31 19.32 -2.33
C ALA A 76 -8.50 20.08 -3.38
N GLN A 77 -7.87 21.19 -2.99
CA GLN A 77 -6.97 21.96 -3.86
C GLN A 77 -5.75 21.13 -4.29
N ASP A 78 -5.13 20.39 -3.37
CA ASP A 78 -3.99 19.51 -3.67
C ASP A 78 -4.36 18.45 -4.71
N ILE A 79 -5.51 17.79 -4.54
CA ILE A 79 -6.00 16.79 -5.49
C ILE A 79 -6.22 17.42 -6.87
N ARG A 80 -6.79 18.64 -6.94
CA ARG A 80 -6.98 19.36 -8.21
C ARG A 80 -5.65 19.70 -8.87
N ARG A 81 -4.66 20.18 -8.11
CA ARG A 81 -3.31 20.48 -8.63
C ARG A 81 -2.60 19.23 -9.14
N ILE A 82 -2.69 18.10 -8.42
CA ILE A 82 -2.17 16.82 -8.88
C ILE A 82 -2.81 16.46 -10.24
N GLY A 83 -4.10 16.66 -10.34
CA GLY A 83 -4.83 16.33 -11.55
C GLY A 83 -4.58 17.24 -12.75
N GLU A 84 -4.03 18.44 -12.58
CA GLU A 84 -3.52 19.25 -13.70
C GLU A 84 -2.34 18.56 -14.37
N PHE A 85 -1.56 17.83 -13.59
CA PHE A 85 -0.32 17.19 -14.02
C PHE A 85 -0.53 15.71 -14.42
N SER A 86 -1.38 14.96 -13.70
CA SER A 86 -1.58 13.52 -13.87
C SER A 86 -3.03 13.16 -14.19
N GLU A 87 -3.23 12.22 -15.10
CA GLU A 87 -4.52 11.56 -15.34
C GLU A 87 -4.72 10.32 -14.46
N GLY A 88 -3.69 9.92 -13.72
CA GLY A 88 -3.74 8.77 -12.84
C GLY A 88 -4.52 9.02 -11.56
N PRO A 89 -4.78 7.95 -10.81
CA PRO A 89 -5.52 8.07 -9.57
C PRO A 89 -4.74 8.86 -8.53
N VAL A 90 -5.49 9.60 -7.70
CA VAL A 90 -4.97 10.24 -6.49
C VAL A 90 -5.39 9.42 -5.29
N PHE A 91 -4.43 8.90 -4.55
CA PHE A 91 -4.65 8.20 -3.30
C PHE A 91 -4.72 9.23 -2.16
N VAL A 92 -5.87 9.31 -1.49
CA VAL A 92 -6.03 10.15 -0.29
C VAL A 92 -5.57 9.34 0.92
N LEU A 93 -4.35 9.62 1.37
CA LEU A 93 -3.74 8.92 2.49
C LEU A 93 -4.35 9.36 3.81
N GLY A 94 -4.85 8.39 4.55
CA GLY A 94 -5.53 8.55 5.82
C GLY A 94 -7.06 8.63 5.66
N ASP A 95 -7.76 8.06 6.64
CA ASP A 95 -9.22 8.07 6.67
C ASP A 95 -9.74 9.49 6.93
N ILE A 96 -10.40 10.07 5.92
CA ILE A 96 -10.91 11.43 5.93
C ILE A 96 -11.98 11.69 7.01
N ARG A 97 -12.49 10.62 7.64
CA ARG A 97 -13.48 10.72 8.73
C ARG A 97 -12.84 10.96 10.10
N GLN A 98 -11.53 10.78 10.23
CA GLN A 98 -10.83 10.93 11.52
C GLN A 98 -11.04 12.29 12.19
N PRO A 99 -11.08 13.43 11.46
CA PRO A 99 -11.33 14.75 12.06
C PRO A 99 -12.77 14.99 12.48
N GLY A 100 -13.71 14.17 12.01
CA GLY A 100 -15.14 14.28 12.27
C GLY A 100 -15.97 14.55 11.03
N GLU A 101 -17.30 14.54 11.21
CA GLU A 101 -18.25 14.63 10.10
C GLU A 101 -18.22 15.98 9.39
N ASP A 102 -18.07 17.08 10.11
CA ASP A 102 -17.95 18.43 9.51
C ASP A 102 -16.79 18.50 8.52
N TYR A 103 -15.62 17.99 8.91
CA TYR A 103 -14.46 17.91 8.03
C TYR A 103 -14.76 17.10 6.77
N THR A 104 -15.37 15.93 6.94
CA THR A 104 -15.72 15.06 5.83
C THR A 104 -16.66 15.74 4.85
N ASN A 105 -17.72 16.38 5.35
CA ASN A 105 -18.70 17.09 4.52
C ASN A 105 -18.03 18.24 3.75
N ARG A 106 -17.25 19.09 4.42
CA ARG A 106 -16.52 20.21 3.80
C ARG A 106 -15.54 19.74 2.73
N PHE A 107 -14.83 18.62 2.96
CA PHE A 107 -13.95 18.04 1.95
C PHE A 107 -14.73 17.57 0.71
N LEU A 108 -15.82 16.83 0.92
CA LEU A 108 -16.64 16.34 -0.17
C LEU A 108 -17.30 17.46 -0.96
N ASP A 109 -17.72 18.53 -0.29
CA ASP A 109 -18.25 19.74 -0.95
C ASP A 109 -17.15 20.44 -1.78
N ALA A 110 -15.97 20.63 -1.21
CA ALA A 110 -14.85 21.29 -1.88
C ALA A 110 -14.32 20.51 -3.09
N ILE A 111 -14.35 19.18 -3.06
CA ILE A 111 -13.90 18.32 -4.17
C ILE A 111 -15.01 18.01 -5.18
N SER A 112 -16.23 18.38 -4.90
CA SER A 112 -17.39 18.07 -5.76
C SER A 112 -17.14 18.44 -7.22
N GLY A 113 -17.65 17.59 -8.13
CA GLY A 113 -17.41 17.73 -9.57
C GLY A 113 -16.08 17.18 -10.09
N TRP A 114 -15.24 16.64 -9.22
CA TRP A 114 -14.02 15.95 -9.62
C TRP A 114 -14.35 14.63 -10.32
N LYS A 115 -13.77 14.39 -11.51
CA LYS A 115 -14.11 13.24 -12.35
C LYS A 115 -12.97 12.22 -12.54
N LYS A 116 -11.74 12.57 -12.11
CA LYS A 116 -10.62 11.63 -12.20
C LYS A 116 -10.67 10.61 -11.06
N PRO A 117 -10.04 9.45 -11.20
CA PRO A 117 -10.04 8.42 -10.16
C PRO A 117 -9.47 8.93 -8.83
N VAL A 118 -10.13 8.61 -7.72
CA VAL A 118 -9.66 8.89 -6.36
C VAL A 118 -9.77 7.60 -5.55
N PHE A 119 -8.70 7.26 -4.83
CA PHE A 119 -8.70 6.20 -3.83
C PHE A 119 -8.96 6.80 -2.46
N ILE A 120 -9.91 6.24 -1.73
CA ILE A 120 -10.24 6.59 -0.35
C ILE A 120 -9.90 5.40 0.53
N GLU A 121 -9.19 5.66 1.61
CA GLU A 121 -8.77 4.66 2.58
C GLU A 121 -9.68 4.70 3.82
N LEU A 122 -10.11 3.53 4.29
CA LEU A 122 -10.86 3.38 5.53
C LEU A 122 -10.13 2.49 6.52
N PHE A 123 -10.05 2.98 7.76
CA PHE A 123 -9.48 2.24 8.90
C PHE A 123 -10.54 1.68 9.84
N ASP A 124 -11.82 1.96 9.57
CA ASP A 124 -12.97 1.52 10.35
C ASP A 124 -14.19 1.35 9.43
N SER A 125 -15.21 0.65 9.91
CA SER A 125 -16.48 0.51 9.21
C SER A 125 -17.13 1.87 8.91
N ALA A 126 -17.95 1.92 7.88
CA ALA A 126 -18.62 3.15 7.47
C ALA A 126 -20.12 2.94 7.21
N PRO A 127 -20.96 3.91 7.58
CA PRO A 127 -22.40 3.83 7.35
C PRO A 127 -22.76 4.11 5.87
N ARG A 128 -23.96 3.69 5.46
CA ARG A 128 -24.48 3.86 4.10
C ARG A 128 -24.48 5.32 3.63
N GLU A 129 -24.85 6.23 4.50
CA GLU A 129 -24.93 7.68 4.22
C GLU A 129 -23.57 8.27 3.83
N PHE A 130 -22.49 7.77 4.42
CA PHE A 130 -21.12 8.18 4.05
C PHE A 130 -20.85 7.88 2.56
N PHE A 131 -21.15 6.67 2.10
CA PHE A 131 -20.91 6.29 0.71
C PHE A 131 -21.83 7.03 -0.27
N GLN A 132 -23.07 7.34 0.12
CA GLN A 132 -23.97 8.17 -0.69
C GLN A 132 -23.40 9.58 -0.88
N LYS A 133 -22.80 10.18 0.17
CA LYS A 133 -22.13 11.48 0.08
C LYS A 133 -20.87 11.40 -0.80
N VAL A 134 -20.04 10.37 -0.61
CA VAL A 134 -18.84 10.14 -1.42
C VAL A 134 -19.18 9.97 -2.90
N ALA A 135 -20.14 9.12 -3.24
CA ALA A 135 -20.53 8.86 -4.63
C ALA A 135 -21.04 10.11 -5.36
N ARG A 136 -21.73 11.01 -4.65
CA ARG A 136 -22.17 12.30 -5.21
C ARG A 136 -21.02 13.25 -5.52
N ALA A 137 -20.04 13.31 -4.63
CA ALA A 137 -18.89 14.21 -4.77
C ALA A 137 -17.81 13.66 -5.71
N LEU A 138 -17.57 12.36 -5.67
CA LEU A 138 -16.50 11.62 -6.32
C LEU A 138 -17.06 10.41 -7.09
N PRO A 139 -17.67 10.58 -8.26
CA PRO A 139 -18.35 9.48 -8.98
C PRO A 139 -17.41 8.36 -9.44
N ASN A 140 -16.10 8.59 -9.44
CA ASN A 140 -15.07 7.62 -9.82
C ASN A 140 -14.18 7.25 -8.62
N PHE A 141 -14.78 7.06 -7.43
CA PHE A 141 -14.01 6.65 -6.27
C PHE A 141 -13.74 5.14 -6.27
N THR A 142 -12.57 4.80 -5.75
CA THR A 142 -12.15 3.46 -5.35
C THR A 142 -12.00 3.45 -3.85
N LEU A 143 -12.33 2.33 -3.21
CA LEU A 143 -12.25 2.17 -1.77
C LEU A 143 -11.17 1.15 -1.41
N GLU A 144 -10.31 1.51 -0.46
CA GLU A 144 -9.42 0.60 0.21
C GLU A 144 -9.85 0.40 1.67
N ILE A 145 -9.98 -0.84 2.09
CA ILE A 145 -10.26 -1.22 3.48
C ILE A 145 -9.08 -2.00 4.03
N SER A 146 -8.40 -1.42 5.01
CA SER A 146 -7.33 -2.07 5.75
C SER A 146 -7.91 -3.04 6.78
N MET A 147 -8.30 -4.24 6.33
CA MET A 147 -8.87 -5.27 7.20
C MET A 147 -7.80 -5.99 8.05
N GLU A 148 -6.56 -6.05 7.57
CA GLU A 148 -5.37 -6.62 8.20
C GLU A 148 -5.43 -8.14 8.41
N SER A 149 -6.50 -8.70 8.96
CA SER A 149 -6.72 -10.13 9.15
C SER A 149 -8.20 -10.50 9.08
N HIS A 150 -8.50 -11.71 8.61
CA HIS A 150 -9.85 -12.29 8.70
C HIS A 150 -10.24 -12.65 10.14
N ASP A 151 -9.25 -12.89 11.01
CA ASP A 151 -9.46 -13.23 12.41
C ASP A 151 -9.70 -11.98 13.24
N GLU A 152 -10.90 -11.84 13.83
CA GLU A 152 -11.27 -10.71 14.67
C GLU A 152 -10.35 -10.51 15.87
N LYS A 153 -9.82 -11.59 16.45
CA LYS A 153 -8.89 -11.51 17.57
C LYS A 153 -7.59 -10.85 17.14
N VAL A 154 -7.03 -11.28 16.00
CA VAL A 154 -5.83 -10.68 15.41
C VAL A 154 -6.08 -9.21 15.05
N ARG A 155 -7.23 -8.89 14.44
CA ARG A 155 -7.60 -7.50 14.12
C ARG A 155 -7.64 -6.61 15.35
N ARG A 156 -8.28 -7.05 16.42
CA ARG A 156 -8.38 -6.30 17.67
C ARG A 156 -7.03 -6.06 18.32
N PHE A 157 -6.15 -7.06 18.33
CA PHE A 157 -4.77 -6.89 18.82
C PHE A 157 -3.95 -5.91 17.98
N PHE A 158 -4.17 -5.92 16.68
CA PHE A 158 -3.54 -4.95 15.80
C PHE A 158 -4.02 -3.52 16.06
N GLY A 159 -5.30 -3.33 16.36
CA GLY A 159 -5.92 -2.02 16.61
C GLY A 159 -7.10 -1.71 15.69
N ARG A 160 -7.70 -2.74 15.07
CA ARG A 160 -8.91 -2.66 14.25
C ARG A 160 -10.09 -3.29 15.02
N PRO A 161 -10.98 -2.51 15.63
CA PRO A 161 -11.98 -3.04 16.57
C PRO A 161 -13.28 -3.57 15.94
N TYR A 162 -13.47 -3.40 14.63
CA TYR A 162 -14.71 -3.76 13.94
C TYR A 162 -14.89 -5.28 13.74
N SER A 163 -16.14 -5.70 13.67
CA SER A 163 -16.54 -7.10 13.43
C SER A 163 -16.55 -7.44 11.93
N ASP A 164 -16.65 -8.74 11.62
CA ASP A 164 -16.85 -9.21 10.26
C ASP A 164 -18.16 -8.69 9.66
N GLN A 165 -19.21 -8.51 10.47
CA GLN A 165 -20.48 -7.97 10.00
C GLN A 165 -20.36 -6.49 9.63
N ASP A 166 -19.61 -5.70 10.42
CA ASP A 166 -19.36 -4.28 10.12
C ASP A 166 -18.64 -4.11 8.77
N ILE A 167 -17.65 -4.97 8.51
CA ILE A 167 -16.95 -4.97 7.22
C ILE A 167 -17.86 -5.36 6.07
N ARG A 168 -18.64 -6.44 6.22
CA ARG A 168 -19.59 -6.84 5.18
C ARG A 168 -20.59 -5.72 4.87
N ASN A 169 -21.16 -5.10 5.89
CA ASN A 169 -22.07 -3.97 5.71
C ASN A 169 -21.40 -2.81 4.97
N THR A 170 -20.15 -2.46 5.39
CA THR A 170 -19.36 -1.41 4.75
C THR A 170 -19.12 -1.69 3.26
N MET A 171 -18.79 -2.94 2.91
CA MET A 171 -18.59 -3.37 1.54
C MET A 171 -19.89 -3.29 0.73
N ASP A 172 -20.98 -3.84 1.26
CA ASP A 172 -22.29 -3.84 0.60
C ASP A 172 -22.74 -2.38 0.33
N TYR A 173 -22.62 -1.47 1.29
CA TYR A 173 -22.95 -0.05 1.13
C TYR A 173 -22.09 0.67 0.09
N ALA A 174 -20.79 0.36 0.04
CA ALA A 174 -19.88 0.93 -0.97
C ALA A 174 -20.23 0.45 -2.38
N LEU A 175 -20.56 -0.85 -2.53
CA LEU A 175 -20.96 -1.45 -3.81
C LEU A 175 -22.31 -0.88 -4.31
N GLU A 176 -23.29 -0.73 -3.42
CA GLU A 176 -24.56 -0.08 -3.71
C GLU A 176 -24.39 1.39 -4.15
N ALA A 177 -23.45 2.11 -3.53
CA ALA A 177 -23.15 3.49 -3.89
C ALA A 177 -22.37 3.63 -5.20
N GLY A 178 -21.98 2.53 -5.85
CA GLY A 178 -21.33 2.55 -7.15
C GLY A 178 -19.81 2.74 -7.12
N VAL A 179 -19.13 2.31 -6.03
CA VAL A 179 -17.68 2.25 -5.98
C VAL A 179 -17.12 1.56 -7.24
N LYS A 180 -16.03 2.08 -7.81
CA LYS A 180 -15.46 1.50 -9.04
C LYS A 180 -14.65 0.26 -8.77
N ARG A 181 -14.03 0.20 -7.60
CA ARG A 181 -13.26 -0.93 -7.11
C ARG A 181 -13.20 -0.89 -5.60
N LEU A 182 -13.20 -2.04 -4.96
CA LEU A 182 -13.12 -2.20 -3.52
C LEU A 182 -11.99 -3.17 -3.20
N ASP A 183 -10.93 -2.65 -2.59
CA ASP A 183 -9.73 -3.39 -2.23
C ASP A 183 -9.75 -3.72 -0.74
N LEU A 184 -9.57 -5.01 -0.42
CA LEU A 184 -9.39 -5.50 0.94
C LEU A 184 -7.94 -5.91 1.15
N PHE A 185 -7.28 -5.24 2.09
CA PHE A 185 -5.88 -5.53 2.43
C PHE A 185 -5.76 -6.39 3.68
N PHE A 186 -4.93 -7.43 3.56
CA PHE A 186 -4.53 -8.32 4.64
C PHE A 186 -3.02 -8.30 4.81
N MET A 187 -2.56 -8.55 6.03
CA MET A 187 -1.14 -8.56 6.37
C MET A 187 -0.70 -9.91 6.91
N VAL A 188 0.58 -10.23 6.71
CA VAL A 188 1.27 -11.39 7.29
C VAL A 188 2.30 -10.92 8.30
N GLY A 189 2.42 -11.61 9.44
CA GLY A 189 3.37 -11.30 10.51
C GLY A 189 2.78 -10.46 11.63
N LEU A 190 1.47 -10.51 11.81
CA LEU A 190 0.77 -9.82 12.91
C LEU A 190 0.88 -10.60 14.22
N LYS A 191 0.68 -9.89 15.34
CA LYS A 191 0.54 -10.48 16.66
C LYS A 191 -0.59 -11.51 16.68
N GLU A 192 -0.37 -12.67 17.31
CA GLU A 192 -1.31 -13.82 17.42
C GLU A 192 -1.60 -14.54 16.08
N GLN A 193 -0.97 -14.13 14.99
CA GLN A 193 -1.17 -14.73 13.68
C GLN A 193 -0.24 -15.93 13.50
N THR A 194 -0.80 -17.09 13.25
CA THR A 194 -0.07 -18.31 12.88
C THR A 194 -0.09 -18.52 11.36
N TYR A 195 0.69 -19.47 10.87
CA TYR A 195 0.67 -19.88 9.46
C TYR A 195 -0.76 -20.30 9.04
N ASP A 196 -1.43 -21.11 9.86
CA ASP A 196 -2.82 -21.55 9.60
C ASP A 196 -3.79 -20.38 9.61
N SER A 197 -3.60 -19.39 10.47
CA SER A 197 -4.39 -18.14 10.46
C SER A 197 -4.19 -17.38 9.14
N VAL A 198 -2.97 -17.32 8.58
CA VAL A 198 -2.75 -16.73 7.27
C VAL A 198 -3.48 -17.52 6.17
N MET A 199 -3.42 -18.85 6.19
CA MET A 199 -4.18 -19.68 5.25
C MET A 199 -5.69 -19.54 5.43
N GLY A 200 -6.15 -19.34 6.67
CA GLY A 200 -7.55 -19.00 6.97
C GLY A 200 -8.00 -17.69 6.29
N THR A 201 -7.10 -16.71 6.15
CA THR A 201 -7.38 -15.48 5.38
C THR A 201 -7.59 -15.78 3.89
N VAL A 202 -6.87 -16.72 3.32
CA VAL A 202 -7.07 -17.18 1.93
C VAL A 202 -8.47 -17.79 1.76
N GLU A 203 -8.88 -18.66 2.68
CA GLU A 203 -10.21 -19.27 2.64
C GLU A 203 -11.33 -18.28 2.91
N PHE A 204 -11.10 -17.28 3.76
CA PHE A 204 -12.02 -16.14 3.93
C PHE A 204 -12.19 -15.40 2.62
N SER A 205 -11.10 -15.07 1.93
CA SER A 205 -11.11 -14.41 0.62
C SER A 205 -11.85 -15.23 -0.43
N ARG A 206 -11.65 -16.56 -0.46
CA ARG A 206 -12.40 -17.47 -1.34
C ARG A 206 -13.90 -17.36 -1.11
N ARG A 207 -14.36 -17.48 0.14
CA ARG A 207 -15.79 -17.36 0.48
C ARG A 207 -16.36 -15.99 0.11
N LEU A 208 -15.56 -14.94 0.30
CA LEU A 208 -15.97 -13.58 -0.02
C LEU A 208 -16.17 -13.39 -1.54
N LEU A 209 -15.18 -13.78 -2.33
CA LEU A 209 -15.23 -13.68 -3.79
C LEU A 209 -16.31 -14.59 -4.38
N ALA A 210 -16.51 -15.79 -3.83
CA ALA A 210 -17.61 -16.68 -4.22
C ALA A 210 -18.96 -16.01 -4.01
N ARG A 211 -19.19 -15.37 -2.85
CA ARG A 211 -20.45 -14.66 -2.54
C ARG A 211 -20.73 -13.55 -3.53
N TYR A 212 -19.76 -12.67 -3.80
CA TYR A 212 -19.97 -11.53 -4.68
C TYR A 212 -20.04 -11.94 -6.16
N SER A 213 -19.22 -12.89 -6.59
CA SER A 213 -19.26 -13.40 -7.97
C SER A 213 -20.58 -14.10 -8.31
N ALA A 214 -21.20 -14.81 -7.34
CA ALA A 214 -22.52 -15.40 -7.52
C ALA A 214 -23.61 -14.35 -7.78
N GLN A 215 -23.40 -13.10 -7.39
CA GLN A 215 -24.26 -11.96 -7.64
C GLN A 215 -23.85 -11.14 -8.88
N GLY A 216 -22.85 -11.63 -9.65
CA GLY A 216 -22.30 -10.91 -10.79
C GLY A 216 -21.36 -9.78 -10.44
N GLU A 217 -20.99 -9.63 -9.14
CA GLU A 217 -20.14 -8.56 -8.67
C GLU A 217 -18.65 -8.92 -8.78
N LYS A 218 -17.88 -8.12 -9.50
CA LYS A 218 -16.44 -8.33 -9.80
C LYS A 218 -15.53 -7.22 -9.26
N ARG A 219 -16.09 -6.20 -8.62
CA ARG A 219 -15.33 -5.04 -8.14
C ARG A 219 -14.59 -5.28 -6.82
N VAL A 220 -14.84 -6.41 -6.14
CA VAL A 220 -14.17 -6.76 -4.88
C VAL A 220 -12.86 -7.48 -5.17
N ILE A 221 -11.76 -6.95 -4.65
CA ILE A 221 -10.42 -7.50 -4.83
C ILE A 221 -9.75 -7.69 -3.47
N THR A 222 -9.13 -8.83 -3.26
CA THR A 222 -8.41 -9.12 -2.02
C THR A 222 -6.90 -9.14 -2.26
N PHE A 223 -6.15 -8.53 -1.34
CA PHE A 223 -4.69 -8.49 -1.34
C PHE A 223 -4.14 -9.00 -0.03
N ILE A 224 -2.99 -9.63 -0.10
CA ILE A 224 -2.21 -10.00 1.07
C ILE A 224 -0.75 -9.65 0.83
N SER A 225 -0.13 -9.05 1.82
CA SER A 225 1.29 -8.70 1.78
C SER A 225 1.92 -8.94 3.16
N PRO A 226 3.24 -9.09 3.26
CA PRO A 226 3.87 -9.00 4.55
C PRO A 226 3.58 -7.62 5.15
N LEU A 227 3.48 -7.57 6.46
CA LEU A 227 3.72 -6.32 7.16
C LEU A 227 5.01 -5.72 6.58
N ALA A 228 5.15 -4.40 6.50
CA ALA A 228 6.35 -3.76 5.95
C ALA A 228 7.61 -4.52 6.38
N PRO A 229 8.68 -4.54 5.59
CA PRO A 229 9.87 -5.36 5.89
C PRO A 229 10.53 -5.02 7.23
N PHE A 230 10.06 -3.97 7.90
CA PHE A 230 10.47 -3.62 9.26
C PHE A 230 9.28 -3.08 10.05
N LEU A 231 9.25 -3.37 11.34
CA LEU A 231 8.36 -2.70 12.27
C LEU A 231 8.75 -1.23 12.36
N ASP A 232 7.78 -0.35 12.28
CA ASP A 232 8.02 1.08 12.32
C ASP A 232 8.65 1.50 13.65
N HIS A 233 9.70 2.28 13.55
CA HIS A 233 10.36 2.88 14.70
C HIS A 233 9.37 3.75 15.49
N GLY A 234 9.39 3.63 16.82
CA GLY A 234 8.46 4.31 17.72
C GLY A 234 7.10 3.63 17.84
N SER A 235 6.79 2.60 17.05
CA SER A 235 5.58 1.80 17.24
C SER A 235 5.67 0.95 18.52
N ARG A 236 4.52 0.57 19.08
CA ARG A 236 4.49 -0.27 20.28
C ARG A 236 5.20 -1.61 20.09
N ALA A 237 5.07 -2.20 18.92
CA ALA A 237 5.75 -3.45 18.59
C ALA A 237 7.27 -3.30 18.48
N PHE A 238 7.77 -2.14 18.05
CA PHE A 238 9.20 -1.86 17.98
C PHE A 238 9.79 -1.51 19.34
N GLU A 239 9.11 -0.68 20.14
CA GLU A 239 9.61 -0.20 21.44
C GLU A 239 9.49 -1.28 22.54
N GLU A 240 8.43 -2.11 22.49
CA GLU A 240 8.15 -3.16 23.46
C GLU A 240 7.93 -4.52 22.74
N PRO A 241 8.94 -5.03 21.99
CA PRO A 241 8.72 -6.16 21.09
C PRO A 241 8.31 -7.44 21.85
N GLU A 242 8.92 -7.75 22.98
CA GLU A 242 8.62 -8.96 23.76
C GLU A 242 7.17 -8.95 24.25
N LYS A 243 6.67 -7.82 24.73
CA LYS A 243 5.26 -7.63 25.14
C LYS A 243 4.28 -7.87 24.01
N ASN A 244 4.70 -7.57 22.80
CA ASN A 244 3.86 -7.69 21.61
C ASN A 244 4.12 -8.98 20.82
N GLY A 245 4.98 -9.87 21.34
CA GLY A 245 5.30 -11.14 20.72
C GLY A 245 6.18 -11.04 19.49
N TYR A 246 7.02 -10.00 19.40
CA TYR A 246 8.00 -9.80 18.35
C TYR A 246 9.42 -10.00 18.86
N ARG A 247 10.28 -10.45 17.97
CA ARG A 247 11.73 -10.47 18.13
C ARG A 247 12.34 -9.64 17.01
N LEU A 248 13.14 -8.63 17.36
CA LEU A 248 13.79 -7.74 16.40
C LEU A 248 15.19 -8.21 16.05
N PHE A 249 15.55 -8.17 14.76
CA PHE A 249 16.89 -8.44 14.24
C PHE A 249 17.68 -7.16 13.99
N CYS A 250 17.00 -6.05 13.68
CA CYS A 250 17.61 -4.74 13.43
C CYS A 250 16.92 -3.70 14.29
N ARG A 251 17.71 -2.89 15.01
CA ARG A 251 17.21 -1.83 15.89
C ARG A 251 17.72 -0.45 15.52
N THR A 252 18.84 -0.36 14.81
CA THR A 252 19.49 0.89 14.45
C THR A 252 19.43 1.12 12.93
N LEU A 253 19.63 2.38 12.51
CA LEU A 253 19.78 2.70 11.09
C LEU A 253 20.97 1.96 10.45
N ALA A 254 22.04 1.72 11.22
CA ALA A 254 23.20 0.96 10.76
C ALA A 254 22.83 -0.50 10.46
N ASP A 255 22.04 -1.15 11.36
CA ASP A 255 21.56 -2.51 11.17
C ASP A 255 20.68 -2.60 9.91
N HIS A 256 19.74 -1.67 9.77
CA HIS A 256 18.84 -1.63 8.59
C HIS A 256 19.63 -1.41 7.30
N ARG A 257 20.61 -0.49 7.31
CA ARG A 257 21.50 -0.27 6.16
C ARG A 257 22.25 -1.55 5.79
N GLN A 258 22.76 -2.27 6.77
CA GLN A 258 23.46 -3.54 6.53
C GLN A 258 22.49 -4.60 5.98
N ALA A 259 21.27 -4.68 6.51
CA ALA A 259 20.24 -5.59 6.03
C ALA A 259 19.84 -5.34 4.56
N LEU A 260 19.82 -4.07 4.12
CA LEU A 260 19.56 -3.69 2.72
C LEU A 260 20.62 -4.18 1.73
N LEU A 261 21.81 -4.56 2.20
CA LEU A 261 22.86 -5.18 1.37
C LEU A 261 22.67 -6.69 1.20
N ALA A 262 21.69 -7.26 1.91
CA ALA A 262 21.43 -8.69 1.86
C ALA A 262 20.80 -9.11 0.51
N PRO A 263 21.00 -10.36 0.08
CA PRO A 263 20.63 -10.82 -1.27
C PRO A 263 19.14 -11.04 -1.48
N SER A 264 18.29 -10.94 -0.45
CA SER A 264 16.85 -11.08 -0.58
C SER A 264 16.10 -10.27 0.48
N TRP A 265 14.84 -9.89 0.19
CA TRP A 265 13.97 -9.14 1.10
C TRP A 265 13.71 -9.87 2.42
N LYS A 266 13.81 -11.20 2.44
CA LYS A 266 13.73 -12.01 3.66
C LYS A 266 14.70 -11.50 4.73
N TYR A 267 15.93 -11.13 4.36
CA TYR A 267 16.93 -10.65 5.28
C TYR A 267 16.75 -9.18 5.66
N VAL A 268 15.98 -8.45 4.87
CA VAL A 268 15.57 -7.07 5.21
C VAL A 268 14.46 -7.08 6.25
N LEU A 269 13.65 -8.15 6.32
CA LEU A 269 12.64 -8.32 7.34
C LEU A 269 13.29 -8.29 8.74
N ASN A 270 13.07 -7.20 9.47
CA ASN A 270 13.79 -6.93 10.72
C ASN A 270 13.18 -7.62 11.95
N TYR A 271 12.15 -8.44 11.75
CA TYR A 271 11.44 -9.09 12.84
C TYR A 271 11.02 -10.52 12.51
N GLU A 272 10.69 -11.23 13.55
CA GLU A 272 9.84 -12.42 13.54
C GLU A 272 8.86 -12.34 14.71
N THR A 273 7.88 -13.24 14.75
CA THR A 273 6.92 -13.32 15.86
C THR A 273 7.13 -14.61 16.66
N VAL A 274 6.59 -14.68 17.85
CA VAL A 274 6.60 -15.93 18.63
C VAL A 274 5.70 -17.01 18.01
N TRP A 275 4.83 -16.65 17.05
CA TRP A 275 3.91 -17.56 16.36
C TRP A 275 4.44 -18.00 14.99
N MET A 276 5.26 -17.20 14.34
CA MET A 276 5.90 -17.50 13.07
C MET A 276 7.33 -16.94 13.04
N ASN A 277 8.29 -17.80 12.78
CA ASN A 277 9.65 -17.33 12.51
C ASN A 277 9.73 -16.65 11.13
N ARG A 278 10.88 -16.02 10.84
CA ARG A 278 11.10 -15.27 9.59
C ARG A 278 10.83 -16.12 8.34
N ASP A 279 11.25 -17.40 8.35
CA ASP A 279 11.05 -18.31 7.21
C ASP A 279 9.57 -18.59 6.98
N GLN A 280 8.82 -18.81 8.06
CA GLN A 280 7.39 -19.05 8.01
C GLN A 280 6.62 -17.80 7.55
N ILE A 281 7.02 -16.58 7.98
CA ILE A 281 6.40 -15.34 7.51
C ILE A 281 6.60 -15.18 6.00
N VAL A 282 7.82 -15.42 5.50
CA VAL A 282 8.14 -15.33 4.08
C VAL A 282 7.36 -16.37 3.28
N ASP A 283 7.37 -17.63 3.73
CA ASP A 283 6.66 -18.71 3.05
C ASP A 283 5.15 -18.49 3.03
N ALA A 284 4.54 -18.11 4.17
CA ALA A 284 3.12 -17.78 4.27
C ALA A 284 2.73 -16.62 3.33
N THR A 285 3.61 -15.62 3.19
CA THR A 285 3.38 -14.49 2.27
C THR A 285 3.28 -14.96 0.82
N TYR A 286 4.23 -15.76 0.37
CA TYR A 286 4.22 -16.27 -1.01
C TYR A 286 3.06 -17.23 -1.25
N GLU A 287 2.83 -18.16 -0.34
CA GLU A 287 1.76 -19.15 -0.49
C GLU A 287 0.38 -18.50 -0.48
N ALA A 288 0.13 -17.59 0.46
CA ALA A 288 -1.14 -16.87 0.53
C ALA A 288 -1.34 -15.97 -0.70
N GLY A 289 -0.31 -15.21 -1.12
CA GLY A 289 -0.37 -14.38 -2.31
C GLY A 289 -0.67 -15.18 -3.57
N ARG A 290 -0.01 -16.32 -3.74
CA ARG A 290 -0.24 -17.25 -4.86
C ARG A 290 -1.67 -17.78 -4.88
N ARG A 291 -2.16 -18.31 -3.74
CA ARG A 291 -3.52 -18.86 -3.65
C ARG A 291 -4.58 -17.79 -3.87
N MET A 292 -4.43 -16.60 -3.27
CA MET A 292 -5.38 -15.49 -3.47
C MET A 292 -5.43 -15.04 -4.93
N ASN A 293 -4.28 -15.04 -5.61
CA ASN A 293 -4.22 -14.70 -7.02
C ASN A 293 -4.99 -15.72 -7.88
N LEU A 294 -4.81 -17.01 -7.64
CA LEU A 294 -5.55 -18.07 -8.36
C LEU A 294 -7.06 -17.98 -8.09
N ILE A 295 -7.46 -17.70 -6.85
CA ILE A 295 -8.87 -17.51 -6.47
C ILE A 295 -9.48 -16.33 -7.25
N LYS A 296 -8.76 -15.21 -7.41
CA LYS A 296 -9.23 -14.08 -8.21
C LYS A 296 -9.50 -14.48 -9.67
N GLY A 297 -8.63 -15.28 -10.26
CA GLY A 297 -8.85 -15.86 -11.60
C GLY A 297 -10.02 -16.83 -11.66
N GLU A 298 -10.15 -17.74 -10.67
CA GLU A 298 -11.24 -18.72 -10.54
C GLU A 298 -12.61 -18.04 -10.53
N TYR A 299 -12.74 -16.93 -9.81
CA TYR A 299 -14.01 -16.18 -9.74
C TYR A 299 -14.14 -15.05 -10.78
N GLY A 300 -13.22 -14.99 -11.76
CA GLY A 300 -13.26 -14.03 -12.86
C GLY A 300 -13.16 -12.57 -12.41
N VAL A 301 -12.46 -12.31 -11.31
CA VAL A 301 -12.14 -10.95 -10.84
C VAL A 301 -10.96 -10.38 -11.64
N ILE A 302 -10.04 -11.24 -12.06
CA ILE A 302 -8.97 -10.95 -13.01
C ILE A 302 -9.00 -11.97 -14.15
N GLU A 303 -8.45 -11.60 -15.30
CA GLU A 303 -8.34 -12.49 -16.45
C GLU A 303 -7.46 -13.73 -16.12
N PRO A 304 -7.81 -14.94 -16.61
CA PRO A 304 -7.06 -16.15 -16.31
C PRO A 304 -5.58 -16.05 -16.67
N GLU A 305 -5.25 -15.42 -17.79
CA GLU A 305 -3.87 -15.25 -18.26
C GLU A 305 -3.05 -14.36 -17.30
N VAL A 306 -3.71 -13.37 -16.67
CA VAL A 306 -3.11 -12.50 -15.65
C VAL A 306 -2.83 -13.31 -14.39
N ALA A 307 -3.81 -14.14 -13.96
CA ALA A 307 -3.67 -15.01 -12.80
C ALA A 307 -2.50 -15.99 -12.99
N GLU A 308 -2.42 -16.65 -14.13
CA GLU A 308 -1.33 -17.58 -14.47
C GLU A 308 0.03 -16.90 -14.57
N ALA A 309 0.10 -15.72 -15.19
CA ALA A 309 1.35 -14.97 -15.28
C ALA A 309 1.87 -14.58 -13.90
N THR A 310 0.97 -14.18 -13.01
CA THR A 310 1.31 -13.83 -11.62
C THR A 310 1.70 -15.06 -10.80
N ASP A 311 1.02 -16.20 -10.97
CA ASP A 311 1.39 -17.47 -10.34
C ASP A 311 2.81 -17.91 -10.73
N ARG A 312 3.15 -17.85 -12.01
CA ARG A 312 4.51 -18.15 -12.50
C ARG A 312 5.56 -17.24 -11.87
N ARG A 313 5.29 -15.93 -11.78
CA ARG A 313 6.22 -14.95 -11.16
C ARG A 313 6.44 -15.23 -9.68
N ILE A 314 5.38 -15.50 -8.93
CA ILE A 314 5.45 -15.83 -7.50
C ILE A 314 6.25 -17.11 -7.30
N THR A 315 6.02 -18.13 -8.13
CA THR A 315 6.74 -19.41 -8.09
C THR A 315 8.23 -19.23 -8.35
N ILE A 316 8.61 -18.45 -9.37
CA ILE A 316 10.00 -18.11 -9.66
C ILE A 316 10.64 -17.35 -8.49
N ALA A 317 9.99 -16.32 -7.98
CA ALA A 317 10.50 -15.51 -6.88
C ALA A 317 10.73 -16.35 -5.60
N ARG A 318 9.81 -17.26 -5.28
CA ARG A 318 9.95 -18.20 -4.16
C ARG A 318 11.12 -19.17 -4.38
N GLY A 319 11.29 -19.71 -5.60
CA GLY A 319 12.42 -20.56 -5.96
C GLY A 319 13.76 -19.84 -5.82
N LEU A 320 13.84 -18.58 -6.23
CA LEU A 320 15.04 -17.76 -6.08
C LEU A 320 15.42 -17.54 -4.61
N ILE A 321 14.46 -17.31 -3.72
CA ILE A 321 14.74 -17.19 -2.28
C ILE A 321 15.32 -18.50 -1.72
N ILE A 322 14.74 -19.64 -2.08
CA ILE A 322 15.25 -20.94 -1.63
C ILE A 322 16.69 -21.15 -2.10
N GLU A 323 17.00 -20.80 -3.35
CA GLU A 323 18.35 -20.93 -3.91
C GLU A 323 19.33 -19.95 -3.26
N ILE A 324 18.94 -18.71 -3.02
CA ILE A 324 19.72 -17.73 -2.26
C ILE A 324 20.03 -18.26 -0.87
N ASP A 325 19.04 -18.78 -0.15
CA ASP A 325 19.22 -19.36 1.18
C ASP A 325 20.17 -20.55 1.16
N ARG A 326 20.06 -21.40 0.14
CA ARG A 326 20.99 -22.51 -0.05
C ARG A 326 22.43 -22.02 -0.18
N ILE A 327 22.68 -21.07 -1.09
CA ILE A 327 24.01 -20.49 -1.32
C ILE A 327 24.55 -19.87 -0.03
N VAL A 328 23.75 -19.06 0.66
CA VAL A 328 24.17 -18.40 1.89
C VAL A 328 24.57 -19.39 2.98
N ARG A 329 23.84 -20.50 3.11
CA ARG A 329 24.08 -21.52 4.14
C ARG A 329 25.22 -22.48 3.80
N THR A 330 25.38 -22.86 2.54
CA THR A 330 26.30 -23.92 2.14
C THR A 330 27.64 -23.42 1.61
N THR A 331 27.81 -22.11 1.37
CA THR A 331 29.02 -21.54 0.79
C THR A 331 29.68 -20.59 1.81
N PRO A 332 30.60 -21.08 2.66
CA PRO A 332 31.29 -20.26 3.67
C PRO A 332 32.26 -19.25 3.04
N ASP A 333 32.88 -19.59 1.91
CA ASP A 333 33.80 -18.69 1.21
C ASP A 333 33.03 -17.48 0.63
N LEU A 334 33.48 -16.27 0.95
CA LEU A 334 32.78 -15.04 0.62
C LEU A 334 32.83 -14.70 -0.88
N ASP A 335 33.95 -14.97 -1.53
CA ASP A 335 34.14 -14.65 -2.95
C ASP A 335 33.36 -15.62 -3.83
N GLU A 336 33.40 -16.89 -3.48
CA GLU A 336 32.57 -17.92 -4.15
C GLU A 336 31.08 -17.63 -3.92
N ARG A 337 30.67 -17.29 -2.69
CA ARG A 337 29.29 -16.91 -2.40
C ARG A 337 28.86 -15.72 -3.24
N ARG A 338 29.69 -14.68 -3.33
CA ARG A 338 29.43 -13.50 -4.16
C ARG A 338 29.30 -13.86 -5.63
N ARG A 339 30.15 -14.73 -6.13
CA ARG A 339 30.13 -15.22 -7.50
C ARG A 339 28.80 -15.93 -7.81
N LEU A 340 28.39 -16.86 -6.94
CA LEU A 340 27.13 -17.60 -7.09
C LEU A 340 25.89 -16.70 -7.02
N LEU A 341 25.85 -15.76 -6.06
CA LEU A 341 24.74 -14.78 -5.95
C LEU A 341 24.68 -13.84 -7.16
N ASN A 342 25.83 -13.41 -7.69
CA ASN A 342 25.87 -12.61 -8.93
C ASN A 342 25.35 -13.39 -10.14
N GLY A 343 25.54 -14.71 -10.18
CA GLY A 343 24.95 -15.58 -11.20
C GLY A 343 23.41 -15.58 -11.19
N LEU A 344 22.78 -15.32 -10.05
CA LEU A 344 21.32 -15.21 -9.93
C LEU A 344 20.79 -13.80 -10.24
N LYS A 345 21.66 -12.80 -10.32
CA LYS A 345 21.24 -11.38 -10.37
C LYS A 345 20.27 -11.10 -11.50
N THR A 346 20.53 -11.58 -12.71
CA THR A 346 19.64 -11.33 -13.86
C THR A 346 18.24 -11.88 -13.60
N HIS A 347 18.14 -13.10 -13.05
CA HIS A 347 16.86 -13.73 -12.71
C HIS A 347 16.12 -12.96 -11.59
N VAL A 348 16.87 -12.47 -10.59
CA VAL A 348 16.31 -11.65 -9.51
C VAL A 348 15.82 -10.31 -10.05
N ASP A 349 16.61 -9.67 -10.91
CA ASP A 349 16.24 -8.40 -11.54
C ASP A 349 14.99 -8.56 -12.41
N ASP A 350 14.90 -9.63 -13.21
CA ASP A 350 13.72 -9.93 -14.03
C ASP A 350 12.49 -10.23 -13.17
N ALA A 351 12.64 -11.02 -12.10
CA ALA A 351 11.56 -11.29 -11.16
C ALA A 351 11.08 -9.98 -10.48
N ASN A 352 12.00 -9.13 -10.01
CA ASN A 352 11.66 -7.85 -9.39
C ASN A 352 10.98 -6.89 -10.38
N LEU A 353 11.38 -6.87 -11.64
CA LEU A 353 10.77 -6.04 -12.67
C LEU A 353 9.33 -6.44 -12.98
N SER A 354 8.98 -7.69 -12.73
CA SER A 354 7.65 -8.25 -12.98
C SER A 354 6.76 -8.32 -11.73
N THR A 355 7.29 -8.08 -10.53
CA THR A 355 6.55 -8.27 -9.26
C THR A 355 5.66 -7.09 -8.87
N VAL A 356 5.84 -5.93 -9.47
CA VAL A 356 4.85 -4.85 -9.30
C VAL A 356 3.61 -5.27 -10.07
N CYS A 357 2.45 -5.22 -9.43
CA CYS A 357 1.15 -5.62 -9.97
C CYS A 357 1.03 -5.38 -11.48
N ASP A 358 0.55 -6.38 -12.21
CA ASP A 358 0.29 -6.21 -13.64
C ASP A 358 -0.69 -5.03 -13.81
N LYS A 359 -0.52 -4.27 -14.87
CA LYS A 359 -1.40 -3.16 -15.26
C LYS A 359 -2.86 -3.55 -15.21
N ARG A 360 -3.14 -4.76 -15.66
CA ARG A 360 -4.48 -5.31 -15.75
C ARG A 360 -5.07 -5.65 -14.37
N GLU A 361 -4.24 -5.91 -13.36
CA GLU A 361 -4.69 -6.08 -11.97
C GLU A 361 -5.06 -4.76 -11.29
N LEU A 362 -4.39 -3.68 -11.67
CA LEU A 362 -4.68 -2.36 -11.12
C LEU A 362 -5.89 -1.70 -11.79
N GLU A 363 -6.31 -2.19 -12.98
CA GLU A 363 -7.46 -1.74 -13.80
C GLU A 363 -7.82 -0.24 -13.68
N VAL A 364 -6.81 0.60 -13.61
CA VAL A 364 -7.05 2.03 -13.74
C VAL A 364 -7.17 2.32 -15.23
N VAL A 365 -8.39 2.44 -15.70
CA VAL A 365 -8.66 2.80 -17.10
C VAL A 365 -8.20 4.23 -17.31
N MET A 366 -6.96 4.38 -17.80
CA MET A 366 -6.43 5.67 -18.22
C MET A 366 -6.58 5.80 -19.73
N ARG A 367 -7.31 6.83 -20.15
CA ARG A 367 -7.41 7.21 -21.56
C ARG A 367 -6.34 8.26 -21.85
N GLY A 368 -5.44 7.95 -22.79
CA GLY A 368 -4.41 8.90 -23.25
C GLY A 368 -3.06 8.81 -22.51
N MET A 369 -2.24 9.86 -22.62
CA MET A 369 -0.98 9.96 -21.88
C MET A 369 -1.25 10.21 -20.41
N SER A 370 -0.66 9.40 -19.56
CA SER A 370 -0.87 9.42 -18.11
C SER A 370 -0.33 10.66 -17.39
N ILE A 371 0.56 11.39 -18.04
CA ILE A 371 1.13 12.65 -17.53
C ILE A 371 0.99 13.73 -18.61
N ASN A 372 0.55 14.90 -18.17
CA ASN A 372 0.46 16.08 -19.04
C ASN A 372 1.85 16.69 -19.27
N MET A 373 2.53 16.26 -20.33
CA MET A 373 3.88 16.71 -20.67
C MET A 373 3.93 18.20 -21.01
N LEU A 374 2.86 18.76 -21.60
CA LEU A 374 2.79 20.20 -21.91
C LEU A 374 2.73 21.03 -20.63
N GLN A 375 1.92 20.61 -19.66
CA GLN A 375 1.85 21.24 -18.35
C GLN A 375 3.18 21.13 -17.60
N ALA A 376 3.82 19.97 -17.64
CA ALA A 376 5.14 19.77 -17.05
C ALA A 376 6.19 20.72 -17.66
N ALA A 377 6.23 20.86 -18.99
CA ALA A 377 7.11 21.78 -19.69
C ALA A 377 6.80 23.25 -19.33
N ALA A 378 5.53 23.62 -19.32
CA ALA A 378 5.09 24.99 -18.97
C ALA A 378 5.50 25.36 -17.52
N MET A 379 5.40 24.43 -16.57
CA MET A 379 5.84 24.64 -15.18
C MET A 379 7.35 24.93 -15.11
N VAL A 380 8.18 24.14 -15.82
CA VAL A 380 9.64 24.32 -15.84
C VAL A 380 10.01 25.66 -16.45
N VAL A 381 9.38 26.04 -17.59
CA VAL A 381 9.62 27.32 -18.26
C VAL A 381 9.20 28.52 -17.42
N SER A 382 7.98 28.45 -16.84
CA SER A 382 7.45 29.52 -15.98
C SER A 382 8.38 29.80 -14.79
N ASP A 383 8.89 28.74 -14.18
CA ASP A 383 9.75 28.88 -13.01
C ASP A 383 11.16 29.37 -13.36
N TRP A 384 11.70 28.94 -14.52
CA TRP A 384 12.95 29.48 -15.04
C TRP A 384 12.86 31.01 -15.37
N TRP A 385 11.71 31.46 -15.85
CA TRP A 385 11.47 32.89 -16.07
C TRP A 385 11.44 33.67 -14.72
N LYS A 386 10.81 33.14 -13.71
CA LYS A 386 10.78 33.74 -12.35
C LYS A 386 12.17 33.84 -11.75
N ASP A 387 12.98 32.78 -11.87
CA ASP A 387 14.38 32.78 -11.38
C ASP A 387 15.31 33.78 -12.12
N LYS A 388 14.95 34.21 -13.35
CA LYS A 388 15.72 35.20 -14.10
C LYS A 388 15.27 36.65 -13.89
N MET A 389 14.04 36.84 -13.44
CA MET A 389 13.44 38.17 -13.32
C MET A 389 13.34 38.64 -11.84
N GLY A 390 13.63 37.79 -10.85
CA GLY A 390 13.77 38.14 -9.44
C GLY A 390 15.21 38.13 -9.01
#